data_9fd00cdebb72611366bda1e458f8abf7
#
_entry.id   9fd00cdebb72611366bda1e458f8abf7
#
_cell.length_a   1.000
_cell.length_b   1.000
_cell.length_c   1.000
_cell.angle_alpha   90.00
_cell.angle_beta   90.00
_cell.angle_gamma   90.00
#
_symmetry.space_group_name_H-M   'P 1'
#
loop_
_entity.id
_entity.type
_entity.pdbx_description
1 polymer ?
#
loop_
_entity_poly.entity_id
_entity_poly.type
_entity_poly.pdbx_seq_one_letter_code
_entity_poly.pdbx_strand_id
1 'polypeptide(L)'
;MHHNQLPRLATATLSLFFGLALFAPLPFVVLTPGNAQDVLDKVITPAKTAETPLKFYKADGHIYLLSILITKPVAYVTGVELIYSWVRSDFSVMPRSLFYRDGVNATTEEAKSKTEMVDSQVNAKVSALNFLKSRYPNLKTSAIEPSDISISLAKTVGPSGGLAFAIGIVELLTPENLLRG
;
A
#
# COMPACT_ATOMS: atom_id res chain seq x y z
N MET A 1 -44.85 1.05 40.45
CA MET A 1 -43.89 1.58 39.50
C MET A 1 -44.60 1.69 38.15
N HIS A 2 -45.01 2.90 37.74
CA HIS A 2 -45.56 3.13 36.40
C HIS A 2 -44.42 3.05 35.41
N HIS A 3 -44.33 1.99 34.65
CA HIS A 3 -43.49 1.97 33.44
C HIS A 3 -44.09 2.99 32.47
N ASN A 4 -43.44 4.14 32.31
CA ASN A 4 -43.75 5.11 31.30
C ASN A 4 -43.42 4.45 29.92
N GLN A 5 -44.42 3.80 29.34
CA GLN A 5 -44.30 3.28 27.98
C GLN A 5 -44.29 4.48 27.03
N LEU A 6 -43.21 4.62 26.31
CA LEU A 6 -43.12 5.62 25.25
C LEU A 6 -44.30 5.45 24.25
N PRO A 7 -44.95 6.52 23.84
CA PRO A 7 -46.00 6.46 22.82
C PRO A 7 -45.48 5.70 21.58
N ARG A 8 -46.28 4.81 21.03
CA ARG A 8 -45.92 3.96 19.87
C ARG A 8 -45.32 4.79 18.71
N LEU A 9 -45.82 6.00 18.51
CA LEU A 9 -45.29 6.95 17.49
C LEU A 9 -43.84 7.36 17.80
N ALA A 10 -43.56 7.69 19.06
CA ALA A 10 -42.18 8.08 19.48
C ALA A 10 -41.20 6.92 19.32
N THR A 11 -41.62 5.70 19.68
CA THR A 11 -40.79 4.50 19.47
C THR A 11 -40.54 4.24 18.00
N ALA A 12 -41.56 4.33 17.15
CA ALA A 12 -41.40 4.16 15.70
C ALA A 12 -40.48 5.19 15.09
N THR A 13 -40.63 6.47 15.46
CA THR A 13 -39.77 7.56 15.00
C THR A 13 -38.32 7.37 15.44
N LEU A 14 -38.08 7.02 16.69
CA LEU A 14 -36.76 6.74 17.23
C LEU A 14 -36.07 5.55 16.50
N SER A 15 -36.84 4.48 16.28
CA SER A 15 -36.34 3.30 15.56
C SER A 15 -35.98 3.65 14.11
N LEU A 16 -36.76 4.51 13.44
CA LEU A 16 -36.49 4.97 12.11
C LEU A 16 -35.19 5.81 12.05
N PHE A 17 -35.03 6.78 12.97
CA PHE A 17 -33.82 7.58 13.05
C PHE A 17 -32.58 6.74 13.36
N PHE A 18 -32.72 5.76 14.26
CA PHE A 18 -31.64 4.84 14.59
C PHE A 18 -31.26 3.98 13.36
N GLY A 19 -32.24 3.47 12.65
CA GLY A 19 -32.01 2.74 11.39
C GLY A 19 -31.31 3.60 10.36
N LEU A 20 -31.75 4.84 10.15
CA LEU A 20 -31.11 5.78 9.25
C LEU A 20 -29.66 6.06 9.67
N ALA A 21 -29.39 6.29 10.95
CA ALA A 21 -28.04 6.54 11.45
C ALA A 21 -27.09 5.35 11.24
N LEU A 22 -27.58 4.11 11.33
CA LEU A 22 -26.80 2.90 11.13
C LEU A 22 -26.49 2.61 9.66
N PHE A 23 -27.42 2.91 8.75
CA PHE A 23 -27.30 2.52 7.34
C PHE A 23 -27.08 3.67 6.36
N ALA A 24 -27.17 4.92 6.83
CA ALA A 24 -26.86 6.07 5.98
C ALA A 24 -25.38 6.06 5.55
N PRO A 25 -25.09 6.46 4.31
CA PRO A 25 -23.72 6.63 3.83
C PRO A 25 -23.04 7.81 4.54
N LEU A 26 -21.91 7.55 5.15
CA LEU A 26 -21.13 8.55 5.90
C LEU A 26 -19.87 8.96 5.15
N PRO A 27 -19.42 10.23 5.27
CA PRO A 27 -18.26 10.74 4.56
C PRO A 27 -16.94 10.34 5.24
N PHE A 28 -16.78 9.05 5.53
CA PHE A 28 -15.58 8.48 6.12
C PHE A 28 -14.96 7.45 5.21
N VAL A 29 -13.70 7.14 5.48
CA VAL A 29 -12.96 5.99 4.94
C VAL A 29 -12.45 5.15 6.09
N VAL A 30 -12.42 3.85 5.89
CA VAL A 30 -11.82 2.90 6.81
C VAL A 30 -10.49 2.46 6.21
N LEU A 31 -9.45 2.54 7.02
CA LEU A 31 -8.12 2.03 6.73
C LEU A 31 -7.94 0.71 7.48
N THR A 32 -7.50 -0.30 6.76
CA THR A 32 -7.19 -1.61 7.34
C THR A 32 -5.78 -2.03 6.97
N PRO A 33 -5.10 -2.83 7.80
CA PRO A 33 -3.80 -3.36 7.44
C PRO A 33 -3.90 -4.23 6.18
N GLY A 34 -2.98 -4.00 5.25
CA GLY A 34 -2.78 -4.85 4.10
C GLY A 34 -1.77 -5.96 4.40
N ASN A 35 -1.50 -6.80 3.41
CA ASN A 35 -0.51 -7.85 3.54
C ASN A 35 0.91 -7.27 3.47
N ALA A 36 1.76 -7.68 4.41
CA ALA A 36 3.19 -7.45 4.30
C ALA A 36 3.77 -8.30 3.16
N GLN A 37 4.61 -7.70 2.31
CA GLN A 37 5.29 -8.41 1.22
C GLN A 37 6.80 -8.30 1.43
N ASP A 38 7.48 -9.44 1.43
CA ASP A 38 8.94 -9.45 1.45
C ASP A 38 9.47 -9.05 0.08
N VAL A 39 10.21 -7.96 0.06
CA VAL A 39 10.76 -7.36 -1.16
C VAL A 39 11.83 -8.26 -1.78
N LEU A 40 12.58 -8.99 -0.96
CA LEU A 40 13.72 -9.81 -1.38
C LEU A 40 13.32 -11.17 -1.92
N ASP A 41 12.18 -11.73 -1.47
CA ASP A 41 11.77 -13.09 -1.85
C ASP A 41 11.12 -13.14 -3.24
N LYS A 42 10.09 -12.28 -3.48
CA LYS A 42 9.24 -12.43 -4.69
C LYS A 42 8.98 -11.14 -5.45
N VAL A 43 9.30 -10.00 -4.84
CA VAL A 43 8.98 -8.69 -5.42
C VAL A 43 10.04 -8.28 -6.43
N ILE A 44 11.32 -8.40 -6.08
CA ILE A 44 12.44 -8.09 -6.96
C ILE A 44 12.96 -9.38 -7.58
N THR A 45 12.92 -9.44 -8.91
CA THR A 45 13.36 -10.60 -9.69
C THR A 45 14.15 -10.16 -10.92
N PRO A 46 15.03 -11.00 -11.47
CA PRO A 46 15.61 -10.74 -12.79
C PRO A 46 14.50 -10.61 -13.83
N ALA A 47 14.62 -9.64 -14.72
CA ALA A 47 13.68 -9.52 -15.82
C ALA A 47 13.85 -10.71 -16.79
N LYS A 48 12.74 -11.24 -17.30
CA LYS A 48 12.77 -12.36 -18.28
C LYS A 48 13.41 -11.97 -19.61
N THR A 49 13.51 -10.68 -19.88
CA THR A 49 14.07 -10.10 -21.10
C THR A 49 15.53 -9.67 -20.95
N ALA A 50 16.15 -9.91 -19.79
CA ALA A 50 17.54 -9.56 -19.56
C ALA A 50 18.44 -10.35 -20.51
N GLU A 51 19.27 -9.67 -21.30
CA GLU A 51 20.23 -10.28 -22.21
C GLU A 51 21.34 -11.05 -21.48
N THR A 52 21.66 -10.59 -20.26
CA THR A 52 22.65 -11.23 -19.39
C THR A 52 21.95 -11.79 -18.15
N PRO A 53 22.19 -13.06 -17.78
CA PRO A 53 21.60 -13.62 -16.57
C PRO A 53 22.12 -12.87 -15.33
N LEU A 54 21.24 -12.10 -14.68
CA LEU A 54 21.54 -11.42 -13.43
C LEU A 54 21.73 -12.45 -12.33
N LYS A 55 22.89 -12.40 -11.66
CA LYS A 55 23.14 -13.21 -10.47
C LYS A 55 22.67 -12.41 -9.25
N PHE A 56 21.59 -12.84 -8.65
CA PHE A 56 21.18 -12.37 -7.33
C PHE A 56 21.90 -13.17 -6.23
N TYR A 57 22.38 -12.47 -5.25
CA TYR A 57 22.95 -13.07 -4.04
C TYR A 57 21.82 -13.41 -3.06
N LYS A 58 22.06 -14.42 -2.24
CA LYS A 58 21.10 -14.80 -1.20
C LYS A 58 21.20 -13.78 -0.07
N ALA A 59 20.09 -13.15 0.26
CA ALA A 59 19.97 -12.33 1.46
C ALA A 59 19.59 -13.20 2.66
N ASP A 60 20.15 -12.91 3.84
CA ASP A 60 19.81 -13.60 5.08
C ASP A 60 18.78 -12.81 5.92
N GLY A 61 18.54 -11.55 5.58
CA GLY A 61 17.53 -10.69 6.20
C GLY A 61 16.27 -10.55 5.36
N HIS A 62 15.32 -9.76 5.86
CA HIS A 62 14.05 -9.48 5.20
C HIS A 62 13.77 -7.99 5.14
N ILE A 63 13.18 -7.52 4.03
CA ILE A 63 12.65 -6.17 3.88
C ILE A 63 11.15 -6.29 3.61
N TYR A 64 10.34 -5.88 4.55
CA TYR A 64 8.89 -5.94 4.39
C TYR A 64 8.33 -4.61 3.89
N LEU A 65 7.63 -4.66 2.76
CA LEU A 65 6.77 -3.59 2.31
C LEU A 65 5.41 -3.73 2.98
N LEU A 66 5.07 -2.77 3.83
CA LEU A 66 3.78 -2.69 4.48
C LEU A 66 2.80 -1.92 3.60
N SER A 67 1.58 -2.41 3.48
CA SER A 67 0.50 -1.74 2.75
C SER A 67 -0.71 -1.51 3.65
N ILE A 68 -1.51 -0.52 3.29
CA ILE A 68 -2.81 -0.27 3.89
C ILE A 68 -3.89 -0.40 2.81
N LEU A 69 -5.04 -0.93 3.19
CA LEU A 69 -6.23 -0.94 2.35
C LEU A 69 -7.12 0.22 2.78
N ILE A 70 -7.60 0.98 1.81
CA ILE A 70 -8.47 2.14 2.04
C ILE A 70 -9.81 1.86 1.35
N THR A 71 -10.91 2.26 1.97
CA THR A 71 -12.24 2.23 1.33
C THR A 71 -12.18 2.89 -0.04
N LYS A 72 -12.67 2.22 -1.07
CA LYS A 72 -12.62 2.72 -2.45
C LYS A 72 -13.33 4.06 -2.61
N PRO A 73 -12.92 4.89 -3.58
CA PRO A 73 -13.52 6.22 -3.81
C PRO A 73 -15.03 6.20 -4.08
N VAL A 74 -15.54 5.12 -4.67
CA VAL A 74 -16.98 4.96 -4.98
C VAL A 74 -17.80 4.32 -3.86
N ALA A 75 -17.13 3.77 -2.83
CA ALA A 75 -17.79 3.14 -1.69
C ALA A 75 -17.99 4.14 -0.55
N TYR A 76 -19.08 3.98 0.18
CA TYR A 76 -19.37 4.75 1.38
C TYR A 76 -19.35 3.81 2.59
N VAL A 77 -18.93 4.34 3.71
CA VAL A 77 -18.94 3.65 4.99
C VAL A 77 -20.29 3.90 5.66
N THR A 78 -20.93 2.86 6.15
CA THR A 78 -22.18 2.97 6.93
C THR A 78 -21.89 3.17 8.41
N GLY A 79 -22.91 3.61 9.19
CA GLY A 79 -22.76 3.75 10.63
C GLY A 79 -22.38 2.43 11.32
N VAL A 80 -22.91 1.30 10.83
CA VAL A 80 -22.54 -0.04 11.35
C VAL A 80 -21.07 -0.35 11.13
N GLU A 81 -20.57 -0.12 9.90
CA GLU A 81 -19.16 -0.33 9.57
C GLU A 81 -18.24 0.58 10.37
N LEU A 82 -18.68 1.83 10.61
CA LEU A 82 -17.92 2.79 11.41
C LEU A 82 -17.81 2.31 12.87
N ILE A 83 -18.92 1.88 13.49
CA ILE A 83 -18.92 1.33 14.85
C ILE A 83 -18.04 0.08 14.91
N TYR A 84 -18.18 -0.83 13.96
CA TYR A 84 -17.33 -2.02 13.88
C TYR A 84 -15.84 -1.66 13.79
N SER A 85 -15.50 -0.68 12.96
CA SER A 85 -14.13 -0.23 12.80
C SER A 85 -13.55 0.41 14.06
N TRP A 86 -14.36 1.06 14.88
CA TRP A 86 -13.91 1.64 16.15
C TRP A 86 -13.63 0.60 17.23
N VAL A 87 -14.30 -0.53 17.17
CA VAL A 87 -14.07 -1.65 18.11
C VAL A 87 -12.79 -2.42 17.76
N ARG A 88 -12.35 -2.33 16.51
CA ARG A 88 -11.14 -2.99 16.01
C ARG A 88 -9.91 -2.11 16.26
N SER A 89 -8.94 -2.63 17.00
CA SER A 89 -7.68 -1.92 17.29
C SER A 89 -6.75 -1.75 16.08
N ASP A 90 -6.92 -2.59 15.06
CA ASP A 90 -6.14 -2.60 13.83
C ASP A 90 -6.75 -1.77 12.70
N PHE A 91 -7.95 -1.17 12.90
CA PHE A 91 -8.61 -0.33 11.93
C PHE A 91 -8.50 1.15 12.32
N SER A 92 -8.47 2.03 11.32
CA SER A 92 -8.54 3.48 11.52
C SER A 92 -9.65 4.07 10.67
N VAL A 93 -10.39 5.00 11.26
CA VAL A 93 -11.46 5.73 10.58
C VAL A 93 -11.03 7.18 10.41
N MET A 94 -11.08 7.67 9.19
CA MET A 94 -10.67 9.05 8.88
C MET A 94 -11.70 9.74 7.98
N PRO A 95 -11.77 11.07 8.02
CA PRO A 95 -12.60 11.84 7.08
C PRO A 95 -12.21 11.54 5.64
N ARG A 96 -13.22 11.33 4.79
CA ARG A 96 -13.03 11.01 3.37
C ARG A 96 -12.26 12.11 2.62
N SER A 97 -12.43 13.37 3.00
CA SER A 97 -11.77 14.53 2.40
C SER A 97 -10.24 14.53 2.53
N LEU A 98 -9.68 13.75 3.46
CA LEU A 98 -8.22 13.60 3.60
C LEU A 98 -7.59 12.76 2.47
N PHE A 99 -8.37 11.85 1.88
CA PHE A 99 -7.90 10.92 0.85
C PHE A 99 -8.46 11.25 -0.54
N TYR A 100 -9.69 11.77 -0.58
CA TYR A 100 -10.40 12.02 -1.82
C TYR A 100 -10.91 13.45 -1.86
N ARG A 101 -10.39 14.24 -2.80
CA ARG A 101 -10.85 15.61 -3.01
C ARG A 101 -12.22 15.61 -3.69
N ASP A 102 -13.07 16.51 -3.27
CA ASP A 102 -14.38 16.69 -3.89
C ASP A 102 -14.22 17.07 -5.37
N GLY A 103 -15.01 16.43 -6.23
CA GLY A 103 -15.00 16.66 -7.67
C GLY A 103 -13.89 15.95 -8.46
N VAL A 104 -12.98 15.23 -7.81
CA VAL A 104 -11.95 14.46 -8.52
C VAL A 104 -12.48 13.07 -8.87
N ASN A 105 -12.30 12.68 -10.14
CA ASN A 105 -12.73 11.37 -10.60
C ASN A 105 -11.82 10.27 -9.98
N ALA A 106 -12.45 9.28 -9.36
CA ALA A 106 -11.76 8.14 -8.74
C ALA A 106 -10.81 7.40 -9.69
N THR A 107 -11.17 7.30 -10.97
CA THR A 107 -10.35 6.67 -12.00
C THR A 107 -9.09 7.47 -12.29
N THR A 108 -9.15 8.79 -12.23
CA THR A 108 -8.00 9.67 -12.44
C THR A 108 -7.00 9.56 -11.29
N GLU A 109 -7.47 9.54 -10.03
CA GLU A 109 -6.60 9.36 -8.87
C GLU A 109 -5.95 7.97 -8.86
N GLU A 110 -6.68 6.92 -9.22
CA GLU A 110 -6.12 5.58 -9.34
C GLU A 110 -5.06 5.50 -10.45
N ALA A 111 -5.31 6.11 -11.60
CA ALA A 111 -4.35 6.18 -12.70
C ALA A 111 -3.09 6.94 -12.29
N LYS A 112 -3.24 8.08 -11.59
CA LYS A 112 -2.12 8.87 -11.06
C LYS A 112 -1.29 8.05 -10.08
N SER A 113 -1.92 7.39 -9.11
CA SER A 113 -1.22 6.56 -8.12
C SER A 113 -0.45 5.39 -8.77
N LYS A 114 -0.98 4.81 -9.85
CA LYS A 114 -0.28 3.79 -10.65
C LYS A 114 0.96 4.37 -11.35
N THR A 115 0.84 5.54 -11.96
CA THR A 115 1.97 6.22 -12.59
C THR A 115 3.06 6.53 -11.58
N GLU A 116 2.70 7.14 -10.45
CA GLU A 116 3.64 7.44 -9.37
C GLU A 116 4.35 6.19 -8.82
N MET A 117 3.66 5.05 -8.77
CA MET A 117 4.27 3.78 -8.39
C MET A 117 5.30 3.32 -9.43
N VAL A 118 4.98 3.40 -10.74
CA VAL A 118 5.90 3.05 -11.81
C VAL A 118 7.14 3.94 -11.77
N ASP A 119 6.96 5.24 -11.64
CA ASP A 119 8.06 6.20 -11.54
C ASP A 119 8.94 5.92 -10.31
N SER A 120 8.32 5.58 -9.18
CA SER A 120 9.03 5.19 -7.95
C SER A 120 9.88 3.94 -8.16
N GLN A 121 9.38 2.94 -8.87
CA GLN A 121 10.13 1.72 -9.21
C GLN A 121 11.30 2.01 -10.15
N VAL A 122 11.09 2.84 -11.16
CA VAL A 122 12.16 3.24 -12.10
C VAL A 122 13.26 4.01 -11.35
N ASN A 123 12.88 4.99 -10.54
CA ASN A 123 13.80 5.79 -9.74
C ASN A 123 14.57 4.91 -8.73
N ALA A 124 13.93 3.94 -8.12
CA ALA A 124 14.59 3.00 -7.21
C ALA A 124 15.68 2.19 -7.90
N LYS A 125 15.38 1.64 -9.09
CA LYS A 125 16.35 0.88 -9.90
C LYS A 125 17.56 1.76 -10.29
N VAL A 126 17.30 2.96 -10.81
CA VAL A 126 18.35 3.89 -11.22
C VAL A 126 19.22 4.29 -10.03
N SER A 127 18.61 4.64 -8.90
CA SER A 127 19.32 5.05 -7.69
C SER A 127 20.17 3.92 -7.12
N ALA A 128 19.63 2.70 -7.06
CA ALA A 128 20.36 1.52 -6.59
C ALA A 128 21.56 1.21 -7.48
N LEU A 129 21.39 1.20 -8.81
CA LEU A 129 22.48 0.95 -9.75
C LEU A 129 23.55 2.03 -9.71
N ASN A 130 23.19 3.30 -9.58
CA ASN A 130 24.13 4.39 -9.41
C ASN A 130 24.92 4.26 -8.11
N PHE A 131 24.26 3.91 -7.01
CA PHE A 131 24.92 3.63 -5.73
C PHE A 131 25.92 2.48 -5.87
N LEU A 132 25.52 1.37 -6.49
CA LEU A 132 26.39 0.22 -6.72
C LEU A 132 27.60 0.55 -7.57
N LYS A 133 27.42 1.28 -8.68
CA LYS A 133 28.52 1.75 -9.54
C LYS A 133 29.52 2.62 -8.78
N SER A 134 29.04 3.48 -7.89
CA SER A 134 29.88 4.38 -7.09
C SER A 134 30.59 3.65 -5.94
N ARG A 135 29.87 2.83 -5.20
CA ARG A 135 30.37 2.21 -3.96
C ARG A 135 31.14 0.92 -4.20
N TYR A 136 30.78 0.18 -5.25
CA TYR A 136 31.35 -1.12 -5.60
C TYR A 136 31.83 -1.16 -7.06
N PRO A 137 32.84 -0.38 -7.43
CA PRO A 137 33.29 -0.28 -8.83
C PRO A 137 33.83 -1.61 -9.40
N ASN A 138 34.25 -2.51 -8.53
CA ASN A 138 34.75 -3.85 -8.89
C ASN A 138 33.62 -4.86 -9.21
N LEU A 139 32.39 -4.57 -8.81
CA LEU A 139 31.24 -5.38 -9.23
C LEU A 139 30.91 -5.04 -10.68
N LYS A 140 30.73 -6.08 -11.51
CA LYS A 140 30.35 -5.92 -12.93
C LYS A 140 28.92 -5.38 -13.10
N THR A 141 28.52 -4.43 -12.25
CA THR A 141 27.21 -3.77 -12.29
C THR A 141 27.08 -2.74 -13.40
N SER A 142 28.20 -2.37 -14.04
CA SER A 142 28.20 -1.38 -15.13
C SER A 142 27.41 -1.84 -16.37
N ALA A 143 27.27 -3.15 -16.57
CA ALA A 143 26.51 -3.74 -17.67
C ALA A 143 25.04 -3.99 -17.32
N ILE A 144 24.63 -3.70 -16.08
CA ILE A 144 23.24 -3.92 -15.62
C ILE A 144 22.43 -2.65 -15.91
N GLU A 145 21.35 -2.83 -16.66
CA GLU A 145 20.39 -1.77 -16.95
C GLU A 145 19.16 -1.85 -16.04
N PRO A 146 18.45 -0.75 -15.76
CA PRO A 146 17.21 -0.77 -14.98
C PRO A 146 16.15 -1.72 -15.56
N SER A 147 16.16 -1.99 -16.84
CA SER A 147 15.30 -2.93 -17.55
C SER A 147 15.53 -4.39 -17.18
N ASP A 148 16.73 -4.73 -16.72
CA ASP A 148 17.11 -6.11 -16.35
C ASP A 148 16.52 -6.55 -15.00
N ILE A 149 16.01 -5.58 -14.24
CA ILE A 149 15.39 -5.82 -12.92
C ILE A 149 13.90 -5.66 -13.03
N SER A 150 13.15 -6.67 -12.63
CA SER A 150 11.69 -6.65 -12.54
C SER A 150 11.25 -6.43 -11.09
N ILE A 151 10.33 -5.49 -10.86
CA ILE A 151 9.65 -5.28 -9.58
C ILE A 151 8.18 -5.61 -9.78
N SER A 152 7.69 -6.65 -9.13
CA SER A 152 6.30 -7.11 -9.25
C SER A 152 5.58 -7.03 -7.92
N LEU A 153 4.57 -6.18 -7.84
CA LEU A 153 3.72 -6.00 -6.66
C LEU A 153 2.30 -6.44 -6.95
N ALA A 154 1.72 -7.23 -6.07
CA ALA A 154 0.32 -7.62 -6.16
C ALA A 154 -0.58 -6.47 -5.68
N LYS A 155 -1.32 -5.82 -6.59
CA LYS A 155 -2.41 -4.87 -6.30
C LYS A 155 -2.07 -3.69 -5.38
N THR A 156 -0.80 -3.32 -5.26
CA THR A 156 -0.36 -2.18 -4.44
C THR A 156 -0.13 -0.98 -5.35
N VAL A 157 -0.60 0.19 -4.94
CA VAL A 157 -0.40 1.47 -5.63
C VAL A 157 0.16 2.51 -4.66
N GLY A 158 0.92 3.47 -5.18
CA GLY A 158 1.52 4.57 -4.41
C GLY A 158 3.04 4.52 -4.37
N PRO A 159 3.73 5.67 -4.33
CA PRO A 159 5.18 5.80 -4.52
C PRO A 159 6.02 5.41 -3.31
N SER A 160 5.42 5.08 -2.16
CA SER A 160 6.11 4.93 -0.87
C SER A 160 7.10 3.75 -0.79
N GLY A 161 7.04 2.79 -1.72
CA GLY A 161 7.91 1.61 -1.74
C GLY A 161 9.32 1.85 -2.29
N GLY A 162 9.61 3.00 -2.89
CA GLY A 162 10.84 3.25 -3.66
C GLY A 162 12.13 2.99 -2.87
N LEU A 163 12.20 3.43 -1.61
CA LEU A 163 13.37 3.20 -0.77
C LEU A 163 13.59 1.70 -0.49
N ALA A 164 12.52 0.98 -0.16
CA ALA A 164 12.60 -0.46 0.10
C ALA A 164 13.07 -1.23 -1.15
N PHE A 165 12.61 -0.85 -2.33
CA PHE A 165 13.07 -1.42 -3.59
C PHE A 165 14.55 -1.10 -3.85
N ALA A 166 14.97 0.15 -3.64
CA ALA A 166 16.37 0.53 -3.85
C ALA A 166 17.31 -0.24 -2.93
N ILE A 167 16.99 -0.34 -1.63
CA ILE A 167 17.79 -1.12 -0.68
C ILE A 167 17.77 -2.61 -1.04
N GLY A 168 16.61 -3.16 -1.41
CA GLY A 168 16.48 -4.56 -1.81
C GLY A 168 17.30 -4.90 -3.06
N ILE A 169 17.36 -4.00 -4.06
CA ILE A 169 18.21 -4.18 -5.24
C ILE A 169 19.69 -4.17 -4.85
N VAL A 170 20.09 -3.26 -3.98
CA VAL A 170 21.49 -3.20 -3.51
C VAL A 170 21.85 -4.48 -2.79
N GLU A 171 21.02 -4.97 -1.87
CA GLU A 171 21.23 -6.25 -1.17
C GLU A 171 21.37 -7.43 -2.13
N LEU A 172 20.46 -7.56 -3.08
CA LEU A 172 20.44 -8.69 -4.01
C LEU A 172 21.59 -8.67 -5.04
N LEU A 173 22.19 -7.51 -5.30
CA LEU A 173 23.27 -7.36 -6.27
C LEU A 173 24.67 -7.28 -5.62
N THR A 174 24.76 -7.27 -4.29
CA THR A 174 26.04 -7.29 -3.56
C THR A 174 26.31 -8.64 -2.92
N PRO A 175 27.57 -9.11 -2.88
CA PRO A 175 27.92 -10.34 -2.18
C PRO A 175 27.96 -10.18 -0.66
N GLU A 176 27.91 -8.95 -0.15
CA GLU A 176 27.91 -8.62 1.26
C GLU A 176 26.48 -8.71 1.81
N ASN A 177 26.31 -9.33 2.97
CA ASN A 177 25.04 -9.31 3.68
C ASN A 177 24.92 -7.98 4.44
N LEU A 178 24.22 -7.02 3.84
CA LEU A 178 24.06 -5.67 4.38
C LEU A 178 22.99 -5.60 5.47
N LEU A 179 22.02 -6.49 5.43
CA LEU A 179 20.89 -6.50 6.36
C LEU A 179 21.21 -7.16 7.68
N ARG A 180 22.22 -8.03 7.73
CA ARG A 180 22.69 -8.74 8.94
C ARG A 180 21.53 -9.14 9.85
N GLY A 181 20.66 -10.04 9.35
CA GLY A 181 19.50 -10.55 10.07
C GLY A 181 19.84 -11.29 11.35
#